data_d41fe9270dc8a8a4bb3555fd71dcbb7b
#
_entry.id   d41fe9270dc8a8a4bb3555fd71dcbb7b
#
_cell.length_a   1.000
_cell.length_b   1.000
_cell.length_c   1.000
_cell.angle_alpha   90.00
_cell.angle_beta   90.00
_cell.angle_gamma   90.00
#
_symmetry.space_group_name_H-M   'P 1'
#
loop_
_entity.id
_entity.type
_entity.pdbx_description
1 polymer ?
#
loop_
_entity_poly.entity_id
_entity_poly.type
_entity_poly.pdbx_seq_one_letter_code
_entity_poly.pdbx_strand_id
1 'polypeptide(L)'
;MAVQALCQSSGVPGVEWKQLASPEQTGWQAQNLKMIHEYSEEIGSTSVMIVQHGVVVAAWGDVARKSNLHSCRKSLLSALIGIAVADGKINLNDTLEKLGIDDKKPSLTAEEKQARVLDLLEARSGVYHPTVYETKGMEEQKPPRGSHAPGTFWYYNNWDFNALGFIYEKATGTKIFDAFYREIAQPIGMQDFTPRDGHYITGSDTLFPAYPFEMSARDFARFALLYLHGGKWNDTQVIPANWVKASITPYSDAVSGGYGYLWWTGDSASGARQEIPFPRGSFWAEGHLGQYAVVVPSLDLIVVNRLDERLTKRTIHKRQMARLVHMVVDAAPRN
;
A
#
# COMPACT_ATOMS: atom_id res chain seq x y z
N MET A 1 -35.49 -20.57 -20.65
CA MET A 1 -34.03 -20.68 -20.53
C MET A 1 -33.65 -20.13 -19.15
N ALA A 2 -33.19 -20.99 -18.25
CA ALA A 2 -32.93 -20.63 -16.87
C ALA A 2 -31.63 -19.80 -16.82
N VAL A 3 -31.74 -18.53 -16.41
CA VAL A 3 -30.63 -17.74 -15.93
C VAL A 3 -30.23 -18.38 -14.61
N GLN A 4 -29.14 -19.16 -14.62
CA GLN A 4 -28.51 -19.60 -13.39
C GLN A 4 -28.08 -18.33 -12.64
N ALA A 5 -28.77 -18.04 -11.55
CA ALA A 5 -28.31 -17.09 -10.55
C ALA A 5 -26.89 -17.52 -10.15
N LEU A 6 -25.89 -16.76 -10.56
CA LEU A 6 -24.54 -16.86 -9.98
C LEU A 6 -24.73 -16.62 -8.47
N CYS A 7 -24.68 -17.72 -7.74
CA CYS A 7 -24.64 -17.70 -6.28
C CYS A 7 -23.58 -16.65 -5.90
N GLN A 8 -23.97 -15.58 -5.22
CA GLN A 8 -23.05 -14.57 -4.69
C GLN A 8 -22.11 -15.30 -3.73
N SER A 9 -21.00 -15.79 -4.29
CA SER A 9 -19.88 -16.26 -3.49
C SER A 9 -19.36 -15.05 -2.70
N SER A 10 -18.85 -15.27 -1.54
CA SER A 10 -18.31 -14.27 -0.60
C SER A 10 -17.26 -13.30 -1.15
N GLY A 11 -17.12 -13.12 -2.45
CA GLY A 11 -16.21 -12.18 -3.12
C GLY A 11 -14.71 -12.37 -2.84
N VAL A 12 -14.34 -13.40 -2.05
CA VAL A 12 -12.94 -13.71 -1.76
C VAL A 12 -12.50 -15.02 -2.41
N PRO A 13 -11.26 -15.12 -2.91
CA PRO A 13 -10.75 -16.36 -3.48
C PRO A 13 -10.53 -17.41 -2.39
N GLY A 14 -10.65 -18.69 -2.78
CA GLY A 14 -10.18 -19.82 -1.97
C GLY A 14 -8.66 -19.91 -1.92
N VAL A 15 -8.12 -21.14 -1.87
CA VAL A 15 -6.66 -21.37 -1.94
C VAL A 15 -6.10 -20.75 -3.23
N GLU A 16 -6.75 -21.03 -4.35
CA GLU A 16 -6.39 -20.46 -5.65
C GLU A 16 -7.34 -19.31 -6.04
N TRP A 17 -6.82 -18.37 -6.82
CA TRP A 17 -7.64 -17.36 -7.45
C TRP A 17 -8.58 -17.99 -8.50
N LYS A 18 -9.85 -17.63 -8.47
CA LYS A 18 -10.74 -17.92 -9.59
C LYS A 18 -10.45 -16.95 -10.71
N GLN A 19 -10.31 -17.47 -11.94
CA GLN A 19 -10.11 -16.67 -13.14
C GLN A 19 -11.32 -16.83 -14.05
N LEU A 20 -11.75 -15.75 -14.68
CA LEU A 20 -12.80 -15.80 -15.69
C LEU A 20 -12.30 -16.55 -16.93
N ALA A 21 -13.02 -17.60 -17.32
CA ALA A 21 -12.72 -18.34 -18.56
C ALA A 21 -13.02 -17.49 -19.81
N SER A 22 -14.00 -16.59 -19.70
CA SER A 22 -14.48 -15.72 -20.76
C SER A 22 -14.87 -14.37 -20.14
N PRO A 23 -13.94 -13.42 -20.04
CA PRO A 23 -14.21 -12.08 -19.50
C PRO A 23 -15.38 -11.37 -20.22
N GLU A 24 -15.57 -11.67 -21.51
CA GLU A 24 -16.65 -11.10 -22.34
C GLU A 24 -18.05 -11.43 -21.80
N GLN A 25 -18.23 -12.59 -21.15
CA GLN A 25 -19.52 -12.96 -20.55
C GLN A 25 -19.89 -12.09 -19.35
N THR A 26 -18.92 -11.38 -18.79
CA THR A 26 -19.13 -10.41 -17.70
C THR A 26 -19.07 -8.95 -18.19
N GLY A 27 -19.07 -8.74 -19.51
CA GLY A 27 -19.12 -7.42 -20.13
C GLY A 27 -17.76 -6.80 -20.48
N TRP A 28 -16.64 -7.44 -20.14
CA TRP A 28 -15.33 -7.00 -20.58
C TRP A 28 -15.13 -7.23 -22.07
N GLN A 29 -14.64 -6.24 -22.80
CA GLN A 29 -14.36 -6.35 -24.21
C GLN A 29 -12.94 -6.88 -24.44
N ALA A 30 -12.79 -7.96 -25.22
CA ALA A 30 -11.47 -8.54 -25.53
C ALA A 30 -10.51 -7.52 -26.14
N GLN A 31 -11.02 -6.62 -27.01
CA GLN A 31 -10.20 -5.57 -27.60
C GLN A 31 -9.65 -4.59 -26.57
N ASN A 32 -10.43 -4.21 -25.55
CA ASN A 32 -9.98 -3.33 -24.48
C ASN A 32 -8.92 -4.01 -23.62
N LEU A 33 -9.12 -5.28 -23.25
CA LEU A 33 -8.13 -6.06 -22.50
C LEU A 33 -6.81 -6.18 -23.28
N LYS A 34 -6.89 -6.39 -24.60
CA LYS A 34 -5.71 -6.42 -25.47
C LYS A 34 -4.97 -5.07 -25.44
N MET A 35 -5.67 -3.95 -25.57
CA MET A 35 -5.04 -2.61 -25.53
C MET A 35 -4.40 -2.33 -24.16
N ILE A 36 -5.03 -2.75 -23.06
CA ILE A 36 -4.48 -2.62 -21.70
C ILE A 36 -3.21 -3.45 -21.56
N HIS A 37 -3.20 -4.68 -22.08
CA HIS A 37 -2.04 -5.55 -22.07
C HIS A 37 -0.87 -4.92 -22.84
N GLU A 38 -1.10 -4.53 -24.11
CA GLU A 38 -0.11 -3.88 -24.96
C GLU A 38 0.49 -2.63 -24.29
N TYR A 39 -0.35 -1.80 -23.66
CA TYR A 39 0.13 -0.64 -22.92
C TYR A 39 0.95 -1.03 -21.68
N SER A 40 0.56 -2.08 -20.96
CA SER A 40 1.32 -2.56 -19.81
C SER A 40 2.72 -3.04 -20.21
N GLU A 41 2.86 -3.69 -21.37
CA GLU A 41 4.16 -4.07 -21.95
C GLU A 41 4.97 -2.84 -22.40
N GLU A 42 4.32 -1.89 -23.05
CA GLU A 42 4.94 -0.63 -23.49
C GLU A 42 5.59 0.11 -22.31
N ILE A 43 4.91 0.23 -21.17
CA ILE A 43 5.46 0.89 -19.99
C ILE A 43 6.46 0.05 -19.20
N GLY A 44 6.58 -1.24 -19.50
CA GLY A 44 7.58 -2.15 -18.94
C GLY A 44 7.12 -2.93 -17.72
N SER A 45 5.82 -3.12 -17.52
CA SER A 45 5.28 -3.98 -16.46
C SER A 45 5.81 -5.41 -16.62
N THR A 46 6.25 -6.03 -15.53
CA THR A 46 6.69 -7.43 -15.54
C THR A 46 5.58 -8.41 -15.16
N SER A 47 4.59 -7.92 -14.40
CA SER A 47 3.31 -8.60 -14.22
C SER A 47 2.20 -7.61 -13.88
N VAL A 48 1.00 -7.90 -14.39
CA VAL A 48 -0.22 -7.13 -14.11
C VAL A 48 -1.33 -8.12 -13.74
N MET A 49 -2.16 -7.76 -12.77
CA MET A 49 -3.32 -8.55 -12.38
C MET A 49 -4.52 -7.62 -12.19
N ILE A 50 -5.62 -7.91 -12.88
CA ILE A 50 -6.88 -7.19 -12.80
C ILE A 50 -7.89 -8.11 -12.14
N VAL A 51 -8.46 -7.66 -11.02
CA VAL A 51 -9.46 -8.41 -10.25
C VAL A 51 -10.73 -7.57 -10.15
N GLN A 52 -11.88 -8.14 -10.49
CA GLN A 52 -13.18 -7.52 -10.27
C GLN A 52 -14.12 -8.52 -9.60
N HIS A 53 -14.88 -8.06 -8.61
CA HIS A 53 -15.77 -8.90 -7.80
C HIS A 53 -15.09 -10.14 -7.20
N GLY A 54 -13.81 -10.00 -6.79
CA GLY A 54 -13.03 -11.09 -6.21
C GLY A 54 -12.57 -12.16 -7.20
N VAL A 55 -12.74 -11.94 -8.52
CA VAL A 55 -12.36 -12.87 -9.59
C VAL A 55 -11.33 -12.22 -10.51
N VAL A 56 -10.34 -12.98 -10.96
CA VAL A 56 -9.32 -12.51 -11.90
C VAL A 56 -9.94 -12.35 -13.28
N VAL A 57 -9.95 -11.12 -13.78
CA VAL A 57 -10.38 -10.76 -15.14
C VAL A 57 -9.26 -11.01 -16.14
N ALA A 58 -8.07 -10.54 -15.79
CA ALA A 58 -6.86 -10.73 -16.59
C ALA A 58 -5.63 -10.78 -15.70
N ALA A 59 -4.64 -11.58 -16.11
CA ALA A 59 -3.34 -11.66 -15.49
C ALA A 59 -2.27 -11.86 -16.56
N TRP A 60 -1.24 -11.03 -16.54
CA TRP A 60 -0.15 -11.06 -17.52
C TRP A 60 1.20 -11.09 -16.81
N GLY A 61 2.17 -11.75 -17.42
CA GLY A 61 3.48 -12.02 -16.84
C GLY A 61 3.41 -13.06 -15.72
N ASP A 62 4.51 -13.22 -14.98
CA ASP A 62 4.59 -14.16 -13.86
C ASP A 62 4.03 -13.55 -12.57
N VAL A 63 2.73 -13.72 -12.34
CA VAL A 63 2.03 -13.17 -11.16
C VAL A 63 2.39 -13.86 -9.84
N ALA A 64 3.06 -15.01 -9.89
CA ALA A 64 3.57 -15.72 -8.72
C ALA A 64 5.00 -15.31 -8.33
N ARG A 65 5.71 -14.63 -9.23
CA ARG A 65 7.06 -14.15 -8.98
C ARG A 65 7.09 -13.09 -7.90
N LYS A 66 7.87 -13.33 -6.86
CA LYS A 66 8.11 -12.35 -5.80
C LYS A 66 9.14 -11.31 -6.27
N SER A 67 8.85 -10.05 -6.05
CA SER A 67 9.76 -8.93 -6.27
C SER A 67 9.61 -7.89 -5.16
N ASN A 68 10.59 -7.00 -5.03
CA ASN A 68 10.59 -5.99 -3.99
C ASN A 68 9.35 -5.08 -4.11
N LEU A 69 8.60 -4.95 -3.02
CA LEU A 69 7.44 -4.05 -2.92
C LEU A 69 7.84 -2.57 -2.82
N HIS A 70 9.10 -2.31 -2.49
CA HIS A 70 9.55 -0.95 -2.17
C HIS A 70 8.62 -0.29 -1.15
N SER A 71 8.12 0.90 -1.44
CA SER A 71 7.31 1.67 -0.48
C SER A 71 5.89 1.12 -0.26
N CYS A 72 5.39 0.19 -1.07
CA CYS A 72 4.12 -0.48 -0.78
C CYS A 72 4.14 -1.20 0.58
N ARG A 73 5.34 -1.56 1.09
CA ARG A 73 5.51 -2.14 2.43
C ARG A 73 4.88 -1.31 3.55
N LYS A 74 4.75 -0.01 3.35
CA LYS A 74 4.20 0.92 4.36
C LYS A 74 2.72 0.67 4.59
N SER A 75 1.97 0.37 3.52
CA SER A 75 0.55 0.00 3.65
C SER A 75 0.37 -1.34 4.38
N LEU A 76 1.34 -2.28 4.24
CA LEU A 76 1.35 -3.52 5.02
C LEU A 76 1.57 -3.22 6.52
N LEU A 77 2.51 -2.33 6.84
CA LEU A 77 2.73 -1.89 8.22
C LEU A 77 1.52 -1.15 8.80
N SER A 78 0.86 -0.30 7.99
CA SER A 78 -0.39 0.36 8.42
C SER A 78 -1.41 -0.65 8.94
N ALA A 79 -1.62 -1.74 8.21
CA ALA A 79 -2.54 -2.80 8.63
C ALA A 79 -2.17 -3.42 9.99
N LEU A 80 -0.88 -3.72 10.18
CA LEU A 80 -0.37 -4.26 11.44
C LEU A 80 -0.53 -3.27 12.61
N ILE A 81 -0.26 -1.98 12.38
CA ILE A 81 -0.48 -0.94 13.39
C ILE A 81 -1.95 -0.88 13.75
N GLY A 82 -2.87 -1.00 12.77
CA GLY A 82 -4.30 -1.01 13.02
C GLY A 82 -4.75 -2.14 13.94
N ILE A 83 -4.21 -3.32 13.75
CA ILE A 83 -4.45 -4.48 14.64
C ILE A 83 -3.89 -4.18 16.04
N ALA A 84 -2.64 -3.69 16.13
CA ALA A 84 -2.01 -3.37 17.40
C ALA A 84 -2.71 -2.24 18.18
N VAL A 85 -3.31 -1.27 17.48
CA VAL A 85 -4.15 -0.22 18.08
C VAL A 85 -5.44 -0.82 18.64
N ALA A 86 -6.10 -1.69 17.90
CA ALA A 86 -7.32 -2.36 18.38
C ALA A 86 -7.05 -3.27 19.58
N ASP A 87 -5.87 -3.88 19.63
CA ASP A 87 -5.39 -4.68 20.77
C ASP A 87 -4.95 -3.83 21.97
N GLY A 88 -4.97 -2.48 21.86
CA GLY A 88 -4.51 -1.58 22.90
C GLY A 88 -3.00 -1.57 23.13
N LYS A 89 -2.21 -2.14 22.21
CA LYS A 89 -0.74 -2.19 22.29
C LYS A 89 -0.09 -0.88 21.82
N ILE A 90 -0.75 -0.15 20.92
CA ILE A 90 -0.31 1.14 20.40
C ILE A 90 -1.40 2.18 20.63
N ASN A 91 -1.02 3.35 21.14
CA ASN A 91 -1.90 4.50 21.24
C ASN A 91 -1.42 5.59 20.28
N LEU A 92 -2.30 6.01 19.37
CA LEU A 92 -1.98 7.02 18.35
C LEU A 92 -1.56 8.38 18.91
N ASN A 93 -1.99 8.71 20.13
CA ASN A 93 -1.66 9.98 20.80
C ASN A 93 -0.36 9.92 21.62
N ASP A 94 0.28 8.76 21.71
CA ASP A 94 1.54 8.67 22.41
C ASP A 94 2.64 9.39 21.61
N THR A 95 3.38 10.26 22.30
CA THR A 95 4.50 11.00 21.72
C THR A 95 5.77 10.15 21.69
N LEU A 96 6.70 10.51 20.82
CA LEU A 96 8.03 9.89 20.79
C LEU A 96 8.72 9.97 22.15
N GLU A 97 8.55 11.08 22.88
CA GLU A 97 9.06 11.26 24.25
C GLU A 97 8.48 10.20 25.20
N LYS A 98 7.14 10.08 25.22
CA LYS A 98 6.45 9.08 26.06
C LYS A 98 6.88 7.65 25.74
N LEU A 99 7.10 7.36 24.46
CA LEU A 99 7.56 6.06 24.00
C LEU A 99 9.07 5.82 24.21
N GLY A 100 9.83 6.83 24.68
CA GLY A 100 11.28 6.75 24.82
C GLY A 100 11.96 6.49 23.47
N ILE A 101 11.49 7.15 22.41
CA ILE A 101 12.07 7.10 21.07
C ILE A 101 13.08 8.24 20.92
N ASP A 102 14.28 7.89 20.52
CA ASP A 102 15.35 8.81 20.13
C ASP A 102 16.13 8.18 18.98
N ASP A 103 16.96 8.96 18.30
CA ASP A 103 17.80 8.44 17.22
C ASP A 103 19.27 8.77 17.47
N LYS A 104 20.16 8.34 16.57
CA LYS A 104 21.59 8.62 16.61
C LYS A 104 21.85 10.13 16.61
N LYS A 105 23.03 10.51 17.07
CA LYS A 105 23.40 11.92 17.12
C LYS A 105 23.40 12.60 15.75
N PRO A 106 22.89 13.83 15.65
CA PRO A 106 22.30 14.60 16.74
C PRO A 106 20.94 14.03 17.19
N SER A 107 20.77 13.78 18.50
CA SER A 107 19.52 13.27 19.09
C SER A 107 18.32 14.14 18.72
N LEU A 108 17.12 13.59 18.83
CA LEU A 108 15.88 14.35 18.59
C LEU A 108 15.78 15.50 19.58
N THR A 109 15.34 16.66 19.09
CA THR A 109 15.06 17.82 19.93
C THR A 109 13.82 17.59 20.81
N ALA A 110 13.64 18.42 21.84
CA ALA A 110 12.44 18.35 22.68
C ALA A 110 11.15 18.55 21.86
N GLU A 111 11.18 19.40 20.84
CA GLU A 111 10.05 19.63 19.92
C GLU A 111 9.79 18.40 19.04
N GLU A 112 10.81 17.85 18.40
CA GLU A 112 10.69 16.63 17.57
C GLU A 112 10.11 15.45 18.38
N LYS A 113 10.46 15.34 19.67
CA LYS A 113 9.95 14.31 20.58
C LYS A 113 8.45 14.46 20.91
N GLN A 114 7.82 15.59 20.60
CA GLN A 114 6.38 15.77 20.75
C GLN A 114 5.58 15.19 19.59
N ALA A 115 6.23 14.76 18.50
CA ALA A 115 5.54 14.05 17.42
C ALA A 115 4.86 12.78 17.96
N ARG A 116 3.60 12.58 17.60
CA ARG A 116 2.78 11.44 18.01
C ARG A 116 2.88 10.32 16.97
N VAL A 117 2.54 9.11 17.37
CA VAL A 117 2.39 7.99 16.43
C VAL A 117 1.47 8.37 15.26
N LEU A 118 0.39 9.11 15.52
CA LEU A 118 -0.52 9.65 14.50
C LEU A 118 0.21 10.54 13.49
N ASP A 119 1.08 11.43 13.96
CA ASP A 119 1.79 12.36 13.08
C ASP A 119 2.76 11.62 12.15
N LEU A 120 3.35 10.50 12.61
CA LEU A 120 4.18 9.64 11.78
C LEU A 120 3.35 8.88 10.73
N LEU A 121 2.16 8.38 11.09
CA LEU A 121 1.25 7.69 10.16
C LEU A 121 0.78 8.61 9.03
N GLU A 122 0.57 9.89 9.34
CA GLU A 122 0.16 10.93 8.40
C GLU A 122 1.34 11.56 7.65
N ALA A 123 2.59 11.12 7.90
CA ALA A 123 3.81 11.73 7.36
C ALA A 123 3.92 13.24 7.70
N ARG A 124 3.66 13.58 8.96
CA ARG A 124 3.61 14.95 9.50
C ARG A 124 4.43 15.12 10.79
N SER A 125 5.39 14.23 11.03
CA SER A 125 6.17 14.26 12.28
C SER A 125 6.98 15.56 12.48
N GLY A 126 7.39 16.23 11.41
CA GLY A 126 8.36 17.34 11.48
C GLY A 126 9.79 16.90 11.80
N VAL A 127 10.05 15.59 11.91
CA VAL A 127 11.35 15.01 12.19
C VAL A 127 12.11 14.74 10.90
N TYR A 128 13.03 15.62 10.53
CA TYR A 128 13.81 15.50 9.28
C TYR A 128 15.23 14.97 9.55
N HIS A 129 15.28 13.89 10.32
CA HIS A 129 16.52 13.19 10.67
C HIS A 129 17.01 12.32 9.49
N PRO A 130 18.31 12.00 9.39
CA PRO A 130 18.83 11.01 8.45
C PRO A 130 18.12 9.66 8.60
N THR A 131 17.91 8.96 7.49
CA THR A 131 17.28 7.63 7.50
C THR A 131 17.83 6.76 6.38
N VAL A 132 17.47 5.50 6.37
CA VAL A 132 17.86 4.55 5.32
C VAL A 132 16.74 4.32 4.31
N TYR A 133 17.09 3.80 3.15
CA TYR A 133 16.16 3.42 2.09
C TYR A 133 15.44 4.62 1.47
N GLU A 134 16.13 5.75 1.38
CA GLU A 134 15.71 6.94 0.63
C GLU A 134 16.29 6.92 -0.79
N THR A 135 15.59 7.56 -1.71
CA THR A 135 16.15 7.91 -3.01
C THR A 135 16.88 9.26 -2.90
N LYS A 136 17.83 9.49 -3.81
CA LYS A 136 18.54 10.79 -3.86
C LYS A 136 17.57 11.99 -3.97
N GLY A 137 16.49 11.85 -4.76
CA GLY A 137 15.47 12.90 -4.88
C GLY A 137 14.71 13.16 -3.57
N MET A 138 14.50 12.15 -2.72
CA MET A 138 13.91 12.35 -1.40
C MET A 138 14.88 13.08 -0.46
N GLU A 139 16.16 12.74 -0.49
CA GLU A 139 17.18 13.43 0.32
C GLU A 139 17.29 14.91 -0.07
N GLU A 140 17.30 15.22 -1.39
CA GLU A 140 17.40 16.58 -1.92
C GLU A 140 16.16 17.44 -1.61
N GLN A 141 14.97 16.82 -1.48
CA GLN A 141 13.71 17.52 -1.19
C GLN A 141 13.38 17.57 0.31
N LYS A 142 14.18 16.93 1.16
CA LYS A 142 13.95 16.90 2.61
C LYS A 142 13.96 18.32 3.18
N PRO A 143 12.91 18.73 3.92
CA PRO A 143 12.90 20.02 4.58
C PRO A 143 14.06 20.17 5.58
N PRO A 144 14.53 21.39 5.82
CA PRO A 144 15.54 21.63 6.86
C PRO A 144 15.04 21.15 8.24
N ARG A 145 15.92 20.57 9.03
CA ARG A 145 15.60 20.15 10.40
C ARG A 145 15.08 21.32 11.23
N GLY A 146 13.98 21.11 11.96
CA GLY A 146 13.33 22.13 12.79
C GLY A 146 12.51 23.16 12.00
N SER A 147 12.30 22.98 10.69
CA SER A 147 11.52 23.94 9.87
C SER A 147 10.01 23.83 10.11
N HIS A 148 9.50 22.73 10.63
CA HIS A 148 8.08 22.51 10.87
C HIS A 148 7.86 21.76 12.17
N ALA A 149 6.90 22.24 12.97
CA ALA A 149 6.47 21.54 14.18
C ALA A 149 5.66 20.26 13.84
N PRO A 150 5.64 19.26 14.74
CA PRO A 150 4.83 18.06 14.58
C PRO A 150 3.36 18.37 14.27
N GLY A 151 2.78 17.63 13.32
CA GLY A 151 1.39 17.75 12.88
C GLY A 151 1.10 18.88 11.90
N THR A 152 2.06 19.76 11.57
CA THR A 152 1.79 21.00 10.80
C THR A 152 2.08 20.91 9.31
N PHE A 153 3.03 20.06 8.90
CA PHE A 153 3.46 20.00 7.51
C PHE A 153 3.58 18.55 7.02
N TRP A 154 3.03 18.27 5.86
CA TRP A 154 3.15 16.96 5.22
C TRP A 154 4.42 16.88 4.39
N TYR A 155 5.22 15.87 4.67
CA TYR A 155 6.37 15.48 3.86
C TYR A 155 6.48 13.95 3.86
N TYR A 156 6.54 13.33 2.68
CA TYR A 156 6.69 11.88 2.56
C TYR A 156 8.06 11.43 3.09
N ASN A 157 8.11 11.09 4.37
CA ASN A 157 9.32 10.97 5.17
C ASN A 157 9.63 9.51 5.55
N ASN A 158 10.68 8.94 4.96
CA ASN A 158 11.06 7.57 5.29
C ASN A 158 11.49 7.38 6.74
N TRP A 159 11.95 8.44 7.41
CA TRP A 159 12.23 8.37 8.84
C TRP A 159 10.98 7.99 9.64
N ASP A 160 9.85 8.65 9.38
CA ASP A 160 8.57 8.37 10.03
C ASP A 160 8.18 6.89 9.90
N PHE A 161 8.29 6.39 8.68
CA PHE A 161 7.85 5.04 8.35
C PHE A 161 8.75 3.96 8.95
N ASN A 162 10.06 4.21 9.00
CA ASN A 162 11.02 3.31 9.62
C ASN A 162 10.89 3.34 11.15
N ALA A 163 10.69 4.53 11.75
CA ALA A 163 10.41 4.69 13.17
C ALA A 163 9.09 3.99 13.58
N LEU A 164 8.04 4.08 12.75
CA LEU A 164 6.78 3.33 12.97
C LEU A 164 7.01 1.82 13.01
N GLY A 165 7.85 1.29 12.13
CA GLY A 165 8.22 -0.12 12.16
C GLY A 165 8.90 -0.52 13.47
N PHE A 166 9.83 0.31 13.95
CA PHE A 166 10.49 0.10 15.24
C PHE A 166 9.50 0.21 16.42
N ILE A 167 8.62 1.22 16.41
CA ILE A 167 7.59 1.41 17.45
C ILE A 167 6.66 0.18 17.49
N TYR A 168 6.24 -0.33 16.33
CA TYR A 168 5.41 -1.53 16.23
C TYR A 168 6.10 -2.73 16.90
N GLU A 169 7.35 -3.03 16.53
CA GLU A 169 8.08 -4.16 17.11
C GLU A 169 8.32 -3.99 18.63
N LYS A 170 8.65 -2.78 19.06
CA LYS A 170 8.84 -2.46 20.49
C LYS A 170 7.55 -2.67 21.30
N ALA A 171 6.40 -2.24 20.74
CA ALA A 171 5.11 -2.32 21.42
C ALA A 171 4.54 -3.74 21.45
N THR A 172 4.77 -4.52 20.39
CA THR A 172 4.19 -5.86 20.23
C THR A 172 5.12 -7.00 20.64
N GLY A 173 6.41 -6.74 20.70
CA GLY A 173 7.45 -7.77 20.91
C GLY A 173 7.60 -8.74 19.73
N THR A 174 7.02 -8.43 18.57
CA THR A 174 6.98 -9.32 17.40
C THR A 174 7.61 -8.64 16.19
N LYS A 175 8.41 -9.38 15.42
CA LYS A 175 8.98 -8.90 14.17
C LYS A 175 7.90 -8.67 13.12
N ILE A 176 8.04 -7.59 12.33
CA ILE A 176 7.06 -7.18 11.30
C ILE A 176 6.69 -8.33 10.37
N PHE A 177 7.69 -9.09 9.87
CA PHE A 177 7.45 -10.13 8.87
C PHE A 177 6.71 -11.33 9.46
N ASP A 178 7.02 -11.72 10.71
CA ASP A 178 6.34 -12.79 11.43
C ASP A 178 4.91 -12.41 11.78
N ALA A 179 4.70 -11.15 12.21
CA ALA A 179 3.38 -10.62 12.50
C ALA A 179 2.52 -10.57 11.24
N PHE A 180 3.06 -10.01 10.15
CA PHE A 180 2.33 -9.93 8.88
C PHE A 180 1.92 -11.32 8.37
N TYR A 181 2.82 -12.30 8.49
CA TYR A 181 2.50 -13.67 8.09
C TYR A 181 1.35 -14.26 8.91
N ARG A 182 1.41 -14.18 10.24
CA ARG A 182 0.41 -14.79 11.12
C ARG A 182 -0.93 -14.06 11.13
N GLU A 183 -0.88 -12.73 11.15
CA GLU A 183 -2.07 -11.91 11.41
C GLU A 183 -2.80 -11.51 10.11
N ILE A 184 -2.11 -11.54 8.97
CA ILE A 184 -2.68 -11.12 7.68
C ILE A 184 -2.51 -12.20 6.62
N ALA A 185 -1.28 -12.60 6.28
CA ALA A 185 -1.01 -13.46 5.12
C ALA A 185 -1.68 -14.82 5.22
N GLN A 186 -1.56 -15.50 6.37
CA GLN A 186 -2.23 -16.79 6.60
C GLN A 186 -3.76 -16.68 6.59
N PRO A 187 -4.38 -15.74 7.35
CA PRO A 187 -5.84 -15.57 7.35
C PRO A 187 -6.45 -15.33 5.98
N ILE A 188 -5.76 -14.60 5.09
CA ILE A 188 -6.26 -14.33 3.73
C ILE A 188 -5.76 -15.33 2.68
N GLY A 189 -5.03 -16.35 3.11
CA GLY A 189 -4.55 -17.44 2.24
C GLY A 189 -3.54 -17.00 1.20
N MET A 190 -2.57 -16.13 1.54
CA MET A 190 -1.46 -15.80 0.65
C MET A 190 -0.69 -17.07 0.27
N GLN A 191 -0.34 -17.21 -1.00
CA GLN A 191 0.19 -18.45 -1.56
C GLN A 191 1.72 -18.49 -1.56
N ASP A 192 2.37 -17.33 -1.65
CA ASP A 192 3.80 -17.24 -1.92
C ASP A 192 4.59 -16.64 -0.77
N PHE A 193 3.97 -15.69 -0.02
CA PHE A 193 4.66 -14.94 1.01
C PHE A 193 4.98 -15.79 2.24
N THR A 194 6.22 -15.68 2.69
CA THR A 194 6.72 -16.24 3.96
C THR A 194 7.52 -15.16 4.71
N PRO A 195 7.78 -15.28 6.03
CA PRO A 195 8.62 -14.31 6.75
C PRO A 195 10.04 -14.15 6.21
N ARG A 196 10.53 -15.13 5.44
CA ARG A 196 11.87 -15.08 4.80
C ARG A 196 11.92 -14.13 3.60
N ASP A 197 10.78 -13.68 3.11
CA ASP A 197 10.66 -12.73 2.00
C ASP A 197 10.75 -11.27 2.48
N GLY A 198 11.07 -11.07 3.76
CA GLY A 198 11.38 -9.79 4.37
C GLY A 198 12.79 -9.75 4.95
N HIS A 199 13.38 -8.57 4.95
CA HIS A 199 14.69 -8.33 5.58
C HIS A 199 14.79 -6.89 6.09
N TYR A 200 15.78 -6.62 6.95
CA TYR A 200 16.03 -5.28 7.45
C TYR A 200 17.24 -4.65 6.76
N ILE A 201 17.08 -3.38 6.38
CA ILE A 201 18.20 -2.55 5.91
C ILE A 201 18.53 -1.57 7.02
N THR A 202 19.74 -1.68 7.56
CA THR A 202 20.28 -0.82 8.62
C THR A 202 21.24 0.22 8.05
N GLY A 203 21.48 1.30 8.80
CA GLY A 203 22.43 2.36 8.44
C GLY A 203 23.25 2.85 9.63
N SER A 204 24.29 3.64 9.33
CA SER A 204 25.14 4.26 10.33
C SER A 204 24.44 5.42 11.05
N ASP A 205 23.49 6.09 10.38
CA ASP A 205 23.01 7.42 10.77
C ASP A 205 21.64 7.42 11.45
N THR A 206 21.01 6.24 11.57
CA THR A 206 19.73 6.04 12.24
C THR A 206 19.68 4.71 13.00
N LEU A 207 18.82 4.63 14.02
CA LEU A 207 18.52 3.40 14.75
C LEU A 207 17.39 2.61 14.09
N PHE A 208 16.63 3.22 13.17
CA PHE A 208 15.43 2.65 12.61
C PHE A 208 15.69 2.00 11.25
N PRO A 209 15.68 0.64 11.19
CA PRO A 209 15.89 -0.06 9.93
C PRO A 209 14.68 0.09 9.01
N ALA A 210 14.93 0.11 7.72
CA ALA A 210 13.87 -0.16 6.76
C ALA A 210 13.56 -1.66 6.71
N TYR A 211 12.34 -2.00 6.31
CA TYR A 211 11.79 -3.36 6.30
C TYR A 211 11.19 -3.72 4.92
N PRO A 212 12.01 -3.83 3.84
CA PRO A 212 11.50 -4.25 2.55
C PRO A 212 10.87 -5.64 2.62
N PHE A 213 9.82 -5.82 1.79
CA PHE A 213 9.12 -7.06 1.53
C PHE A 213 9.29 -7.46 0.07
N GLU A 214 9.52 -8.73 -0.21
CA GLU A 214 9.30 -9.31 -1.53
C GLU A 214 7.94 -10.01 -1.55
N MET A 215 7.12 -9.75 -2.56
CA MET A 215 5.78 -10.30 -2.66
C MET A 215 5.39 -10.52 -4.12
N SER A 216 4.56 -11.51 -4.39
CA SER A 216 3.98 -11.77 -5.70
C SER A 216 2.81 -10.82 -6.00
N ALA A 217 2.45 -10.67 -7.27
CA ALA A 217 1.28 -9.88 -7.65
C ALA A 217 -0.01 -10.48 -7.10
N ARG A 218 -0.13 -11.81 -7.09
CA ARG A 218 -1.34 -12.51 -6.63
C ARG A 218 -1.53 -12.41 -5.11
N ASP A 219 -0.48 -12.39 -4.31
CA ASP A 219 -0.58 -12.15 -2.86
C ASP A 219 -0.86 -10.68 -2.55
N PHE A 220 -0.25 -9.77 -3.32
CA PHE A 220 -0.53 -8.35 -3.18
C PHE A 220 -1.97 -7.99 -3.55
N ALA A 221 -2.55 -8.69 -4.54
CA ALA A 221 -3.96 -8.57 -4.87
C ALA A 221 -4.88 -9.04 -3.72
N ARG A 222 -4.51 -10.11 -2.97
CA ARG A 222 -5.27 -10.53 -1.78
C ARG A 222 -5.26 -9.46 -0.69
N PHE A 223 -4.13 -8.82 -0.46
CA PHE A 223 -4.05 -7.71 0.49
C PHE A 223 -4.91 -6.51 0.06
N ALA A 224 -4.88 -6.16 -1.23
CA ALA A 224 -5.73 -5.10 -1.77
C ALA A 224 -7.22 -5.45 -1.64
N LEU A 225 -7.60 -6.71 -1.89
CA LEU A 225 -8.97 -7.21 -1.73
C LEU A 225 -9.44 -7.16 -0.27
N LEU A 226 -8.55 -7.49 0.68
CA LEU A 226 -8.85 -7.34 2.10
C LEU A 226 -9.22 -5.88 2.45
N TYR A 227 -8.49 -4.90 1.93
CA TYR A 227 -8.81 -3.48 2.12
C TYR A 227 -10.10 -3.07 1.41
N LEU A 228 -10.34 -3.55 0.19
CA LEU A 228 -11.59 -3.33 -0.55
C LEU A 228 -12.81 -3.80 0.26
N HIS A 229 -12.68 -4.92 0.97
CA HIS A 229 -13.71 -5.49 1.82
C HIS A 229 -13.69 -4.95 3.27
N GLY A 230 -13.11 -3.78 3.50
CA GLY A 230 -13.11 -3.13 4.82
C GLY A 230 -12.37 -3.92 5.89
N GLY A 231 -11.35 -4.69 5.52
CA GLY A 231 -10.55 -5.53 6.41
C GLY A 231 -11.17 -6.89 6.74
N LYS A 232 -12.26 -7.26 6.06
CA LYS A 232 -12.97 -8.53 6.27
C LYS A 232 -12.56 -9.57 5.22
N TRP A 233 -12.33 -10.80 5.64
CA TRP A 233 -12.05 -11.95 4.77
C TRP A 233 -12.97 -13.11 5.16
N ASN A 234 -13.89 -13.49 4.27
CA ASN A 234 -15.04 -14.32 4.64
C ASN A 234 -15.78 -13.72 5.84
N ASP A 235 -15.97 -14.49 6.91
CA ASP A 235 -16.63 -14.04 8.14
C ASP A 235 -15.66 -13.44 9.17
N THR A 236 -14.35 -13.42 8.89
CA THR A 236 -13.33 -12.95 9.83
C THR A 236 -12.96 -11.50 9.57
N GLN A 237 -13.02 -10.66 10.60
CA GLN A 237 -12.46 -9.30 10.56
C GLN A 237 -10.96 -9.40 10.85
N VAL A 238 -10.13 -9.34 9.81
CA VAL A 238 -8.66 -9.45 9.88
C VAL A 238 -8.03 -8.12 10.29
N ILE A 239 -8.48 -7.03 9.67
CA ILE A 239 -8.07 -5.67 10.03
C ILE A 239 -9.32 -4.92 10.53
N PRO A 240 -9.29 -4.20 11.65
CA PRO A 240 -10.46 -3.47 12.14
C PRO A 240 -11.05 -2.54 11.08
N ALA A 241 -12.37 -2.59 10.84
CA ALA A 241 -13.04 -1.84 9.78
C ALA A 241 -12.89 -0.32 9.94
N ASN A 242 -12.92 0.18 11.18
CA ASN A 242 -12.68 1.59 11.48
C ASN A 242 -11.25 2.01 11.13
N TRP A 243 -10.27 1.10 11.29
CA TRP A 243 -8.89 1.37 10.88
C TRP A 243 -8.75 1.44 9.36
N VAL A 244 -9.33 0.50 8.63
CA VAL A 244 -9.32 0.54 7.16
C VAL A 244 -9.88 1.87 6.68
N LYS A 245 -11.06 2.28 7.20
CA LYS A 245 -11.67 3.57 6.85
C LYS A 245 -10.76 4.75 7.18
N ALA A 246 -10.16 4.78 8.37
CA ALA A 246 -9.25 5.86 8.77
C ALA A 246 -8.01 5.89 7.89
N SER A 247 -7.40 4.72 7.59
CA SER A 247 -6.14 4.64 6.83
C SER A 247 -6.27 5.10 5.38
N ILE A 248 -7.45 5.01 4.77
CA ILE A 248 -7.72 5.48 3.40
C ILE A 248 -8.45 6.84 3.34
N THR A 249 -8.58 7.53 4.47
CA THR A 249 -9.09 8.90 4.53
C THR A 249 -7.92 9.86 4.24
N PRO A 250 -8.08 10.86 3.33
CA PRO A 250 -7.02 11.84 3.09
C PRO A 250 -6.94 12.84 4.25
N TYR A 251 -5.77 12.94 4.87
CA TYR A 251 -5.46 13.96 5.89
C TYR A 251 -4.55 15.07 5.36
N SER A 252 -3.91 14.81 4.23
CA SER A 252 -3.02 15.75 3.54
C SER A 252 -3.22 15.67 2.03
N ASP A 253 -2.97 16.78 1.35
CA ASP A 253 -2.93 16.81 -0.11
C ASP A 253 -1.59 16.27 -0.62
N ALA A 254 -1.63 15.59 -1.75
CA ALA A 254 -0.48 15.09 -2.48
C ALA A 254 -0.67 15.34 -3.99
N VAL A 255 0.39 15.17 -4.78
CA VAL A 255 0.39 15.45 -6.25
C VAL A 255 -0.72 14.69 -6.99
N SER A 256 -1.09 13.49 -6.52
CA SER A 256 -2.05 12.62 -7.21
C SER A 256 -3.36 12.42 -6.45
N GLY A 257 -3.58 13.15 -5.37
CA GLY A 257 -4.75 12.99 -4.51
C GLY A 257 -4.44 13.39 -3.09
N GLY A 258 -4.67 12.50 -2.14
CA GLY A 258 -4.36 12.70 -0.74
C GLY A 258 -3.47 11.60 -0.17
N TYR A 259 -3.19 11.74 1.13
CA TYR A 259 -2.42 10.78 1.91
C TYR A 259 -3.12 10.51 3.23
N GLY A 260 -3.37 9.24 3.50
CA GLY A 260 -3.94 8.73 4.74
C GLY A 260 -2.88 8.14 5.67
N TYR A 261 -3.22 7.07 6.40
CA TYR A 261 -2.25 6.35 7.22
C TYR A 261 -1.45 5.37 6.38
N LEU A 262 -0.38 5.87 5.74
CA LEU A 262 0.51 5.11 4.84
C LEU A 262 -0.20 4.59 3.57
N TRP A 263 -1.28 5.24 3.17
CA TRP A 263 -2.01 4.99 1.94
C TRP A 263 -2.16 6.27 1.12
N TRP A 264 -2.08 6.12 -0.20
CA TRP A 264 -2.42 7.17 -1.14
C TRP A 264 -3.90 7.08 -1.49
N THR A 265 -4.55 8.23 -1.75
CA THR A 265 -5.98 8.29 -2.05
C THR A 265 -6.25 9.10 -3.31
N GLY A 266 -7.27 8.72 -4.09
CA GLY A 266 -7.70 9.42 -5.29
C GLY A 266 -8.44 10.72 -5.01
N ASP A 267 -8.88 10.94 -3.77
CA ASP A 267 -9.42 12.22 -3.31
C ASP A 267 -8.35 12.97 -2.51
N SER A 268 -8.34 14.31 -2.63
CA SER A 268 -7.48 15.18 -1.83
C SER A 268 -8.17 15.63 -0.54
N ALA A 269 -7.40 15.99 0.48
CA ALA A 269 -7.94 16.48 1.75
C ALA A 269 -8.67 17.83 1.60
N SER A 270 -8.13 18.73 0.75
CA SER A 270 -8.70 20.05 0.50
C SER A 270 -9.74 20.09 -0.64
N GLY A 271 -9.91 19.01 -1.39
CA GLY A 271 -10.70 19.00 -2.63
C GLY A 271 -9.99 19.65 -3.83
N ALA A 272 -8.69 19.97 -3.69
CA ALA A 272 -7.92 20.59 -4.76
C ALA A 272 -7.81 19.69 -6.00
N ARG A 273 -7.69 20.32 -7.18
CA ARG A 273 -7.44 19.60 -8.43
C ARG A 273 -6.03 19.02 -8.42
N GLN A 274 -5.93 17.79 -8.82
CA GLN A 274 -4.69 17.03 -8.84
C GLN A 274 -3.96 17.16 -10.19
N GLU A 275 -2.64 17.14 -10.15
CA GLU A 275 -1.82 17.16 -11.37
C GLU A 275 -1.84 15.83 -12.13
N ILE A 276 -1.90 14.72 -11.39
CA ILE A 276 -1.93 13.35 -11.92
C ILE A 276 -3.12 12.64 -11.27
N PRO A 277 -4.34 12.83 -11.80
CA PRO A 277 -5.52 12.27 -11.17
C PRO A 277 -5.56 10.74 -11.31
N PHE A 278 -5.82 10.06 -10.21
CA PHE A 278 -6.34 8.71 -10.17
C PHE A 278 -7.86 8.74 -10.04
N PRO A 279 -8.58 7.63 -10.30
CA PRO A 279 -10.04 7.63 -10.17
C PRO A 279 -10.48 8.10 -8.78
N ARG A 280 -11.51 8.93 -8.73
CA ARG A 280 -12.07 9.42 -7.45
C ARG A 280 -12.55 8.27 -6.58
N GLY A 281 -12.39 8.39 -5.28
CA GLY A 281 -12.71 7.33 -4.32
C GLY A 281 -11.77 6.14 -4.36
N SER A 282 -10.77 6.12 -5.26
CA SER A 282 -9.74 5.08 -5.25
C SER A 282 -8.72 5.32 -4.15
N PHE A 283 -8.01 4.25 -3.79
CA PHE A 283 -6.84 4.33 -2.92
C PHE A 283 -5.80 3.29 -3.36
N TRP A 284 -4.53 3.52 -3.03
CA TRP A 284 -3.48 2.61 -3.48
C TRP A 284 -2.26 2.59 -2.58
N ALA A 285 -1.59 1.44 -2.59
CA ALA A 285 -0.21 1.32 -2.18
C ALA A 285 0.70 1.62 -3.37
N GLU A 286 1.76 2.42 -3.15
CA GLU A 286 2.70 2.84 -4.17
C GLU A 286 4.14 2.56 -3.74
N GLY A 287 4.92 2.01 -4.66
CA GLY A 287 6.34 1.73 -4.46
C GLY A 287 7.20 2.16 -5.64
N HIS A 288 8.47 2.41 -5.35
CA HIS A 288 9.46 2.82 -6.34
C HIS A 288 9.48 1.88 -7.55
N LEU A 289 9.87 2.39 -8.71
CA LEU A 289 9.93 1.71 -10.00
C LEU A 289 8.58 1.33 -10.63
N GLY A 290 7.46 1.48 -9.94
CA GLY A 290 6.14 1.15 -10.50
C GLY A 290 5.44 -0.02 -9.80
N GLN A 291 5.68 -0.20 -8.51
CA GLN A 291 4.93 -1.15 -7.69
C GLN A 291 3.60 -0.51 -7.28
N TYR A 292 2.48 -1.10 -7.66
CA TYR A 292 1.15 -0.57 -7.33
C TYR A 292 0.15 -1.67 -7.00
N ALA A 293 -0.70 -1.41 -6.01
CA ALA A 293 -1.98 -2.08 -5.85
C ALA A 293 -3.03 -0.99 -5.71
N VAL A 294 -3.79 -0.76 -6.76
CA VAL A 294 -4.84 0.27 -6.84
C VAL A 294 -6.18 -0.38 -6.63
N VAL A 295 -6.97 0.18 -5.72
CA VAL A 295 -8.33 -0.25 -5.40
C VAL A 295 -9.31 0.81 -5.84
N VAL A 296 -10.34 0.43 -6.60
CA VAL A 296 -11.42 1.29 -7.08
C VAL A 296 -12.76 0.74 -6.55
N PRO A 297 -13.17 1.17 -5.33
CA PRO A 297 -14.32 0.58 -4.64
C PRO A 297 -15.64 0.68 -5.42
N SER A 298 -15.84 1.77 -6.16
CA SER A 298 -17.06 1.99 -6.96
C SER A 298 -17.28 0.95 -8.07
N LEU A 299 -16.25 0.19 -8.43
CA LEU A 299 -16.28 -0.87 -9.45
C LEU A 299 -15.96 -2.25 -8.88
N ASP A 300 -15.78 -2.35 -7.56
CA ASP A 300 -15.27 -3.57 -6.91
C ASP A 300 -14.04 -4.13 -7.65
N LEU A 301 -13.07 -3.21 -7.93
CA LEU A 301 -11.98 -3.43 -8.88
C LEU A 301 -10.62 -3.21 -8.21
N ILE A 302 -9.68 -4.09 -8.55
CA ILE A 302 -8.28 -4.00 -8.15
C ILE A 302 -7.39 -4.09 -9.39
N VAL A 303 -6.37 -3.24 -9.43
CA VAL A 303 -5.31 -3.28 -10.45
C VAL A 303 -3.97 -3.39 -9.73
N VAL A 304 -3.31 -4.54 -9.86
CA VAL A 304 -1.95 -4.74 -9.37
C VAL A 304 -0.98 -4.63 -10.53
N ASN A 305 0.04 -3.80 -10.38
CA ASN A 305 1.15 -3.69 -11.32
C ASN A 305 2.47 -3.95 -10.59
N ARG A 306 3.30 -4.81 -11.16
CA ARG A 306 4.63 -5.11 -10.64
C ARG A 306 5.69 -4.86 -11.71
N LEU A 307 6.82 -4.36 -11.24
CA LEU A 307 8.05 -4.26 -12.02
C LEU A 307 9.16 -4.95 -11.23
N ASP A 308 9.72 -6.02 -11.77
CA ASP A 308 10.88 -6.70 -11.20
C ASP A 308 12.16 -6.09 -11.78
N GLU A 309 12.90 -5.34 -10.97
CA GLU A 309 14.16 -4.67 -11.35
C GLU A 309 15.29 -5.64 -11.75
N ARG A 310 15.11 -6.95 -11.47
CA ARG A 310 16.02 -8.02 -11.92
C ARG A 310 15.79 -8.36 -13.39
N LEU A 311 14.58 -8.11 -13.92
CA LEU A 311 14.18 -8.40 -15.30
C LEU A 311 14.27 -7.18 -16.23
N THR A 312 14.18 -5.98 -15.70
CA THR A 312 14.19 -4.75 -16.50
C THR A 312 14.85 -3.59 -15.75
N LYS A 313 15.42 -2.65 -16.52
CA LYS A 313 15.95 -1.38 -15.99
C LYS A 313 14.98 -0.21 -16.18
N ARG A 314 13.75 -0.51 -16.58
CA ARG A 314 12.72 0.52 -16.76
C ARG A 314 12.19 1.03 -15.41
N THR A 315 11.55 2.17 -15.45
CA THR A 315 10.76 2.75 -14.35
C THR A 315 9.42 3.13 -14.90
N ILE A 316 8.35 2.73 -14.23
CA ILE A 316 6.99 3.14 -14.58
C ILE A 316 6.69 4.42 -13.78
N HIS A 317 6.52 5.52 -14.49
CA HIS A 317 6.19 6.80 -13.88
C HIS A 317 4.72 6.88 -13.48
N LYS A 318 4.43 7.66 -12.46
CA LYS A 318 3.07 7.83 -11.92
C LYS A 318 2.01 8.18 -12.99
N ARG A 319 2.34 9.03 -13.98
CA ARG A 319 1.43 9.35 -15.10
C ARG A 319 1.11 8.14 -15.98
N GLN A 320 2.09 7.26 -16.20
CA GLN A 320 1.88 6.03 -16.97
C GLN A 320 0.98 5.06 -16.19
N MET A 321 1.21 4.93 -14.88
CA MET A 321 0.34 4.11 -14.03
C MET A 321 -1.08 4.65 -13.94
N ALA A 322 -1.25 5.95 -13.77
CA ALA A 322 -2.57 6.58 -13.77
C ALA A 322 -3.31 6.31 -15.09
N ARG A 323 -2.62 6.40 -16.25
CA ARG A 323 -3.19 6.07 -17.55
C ARG A 323 -3.60 4.60 -17.63
N LEU A 324 -2.76 3.66 -17.17
CA LEU A 324 -3.09 2.23 -17.13
C LEU A 324 -4.38 1.99 -16.32
N VAL A 325 -4.47 2.61 -15.13
CA VAL A 325 -5.65 2.47 -14.27
C VAL A 325 -6.91 3.05 -14.95
N HIS A 326 -6.81 4.22 -15.59
CA HIS A 326 -7.94 4.78 -16.33
C HIS A 326 -8.38 3.88 -17.48
N MET A 327 -7.45 3.31 -18.25
CA MET A 327 -7.81 2.34 -19.31
C MET A 327 -8.58 1.14 -18.75
N VAL A 328 -8.17 0.63 -17.57
CA VAL A 328 -8.89 -0.48 -16.92
C VAL A 328 -10.27 -0.02 -16.42
N VAL A 329 -10.37 1.13 -15.78
CA VAL A 329 -11.64 1.69 -15.27
C VAL A 329 -12.63 2.00 -16.39
N ASP A 330 -12.16 2.53 -17.52
CA ASP A 330 -12.99 2.86 -18.68
C ASP A 330 -13.49 1.58 -19.40
N ALA A 331 -12.70 0.49 -19.34
CA ALA A 331 -13.05 -0.81 -19.90
C ALA A 331 -13.94 -1.65 -18.98
N ALA A 332 -13.94 -1.36 -17.67
CA ALA A 332 -14.67 -2.15 -16.69
C ALA A 332 -16.18 -2.03 -16.88
N PRO A 333 -16.92 -3.17 -16.92
CA PRO A 333 -18.38 -3.16 -16.93
C PRO A 333 -18.92 -2.40 -15.71
N ARG A 334 -19.95 -1.60 -15.95
CA ARG A 334 -20.72 -0.95 -14.89
C ARG A 334 -22.02 -1.72 -14.72
N ASN A 335 -22.26 -2.22 -13.51
CA ASN A 335 -23.52 -2.89 -13.16
C ASN A 335 -24.68 -1.88 -13.10
#